data_7a6a942f985b00d1232bcafc89a5b642
#
_entry.id   7a6a942f985b00d1232bcafc89a5b642
#
_cell.length_a   1.000
_cell.length_b   1.000
_cell.length_c   1.000
_cell.angle_alpha   90.00
_cell.angle_beta   90.00
_cell.angle_gamma   90.00
#
_symmetry.space_group_name_H-M   'P 1'
#
loop_
_entity.id
_entity.type
_entity.pdbx_description
1 polymer ?
#
loop_
_entity_poly.entity_id
_entity_poly.type
_entity_poly.pdbx_seq_one_letter_code
_entity_poly.pdbx_strand_id
1 'polypeptide(L)'
;MTPIERRASASLAGIFALRMLGLFLVLPVFAIEARRYPGGEDPVMLGLAMGIYGLTQGLLQLPFGMASDRFGRKRVIVLGLVVFALGSFWAAAATDLTSLLVGRSLQGAGAVSAAVTALLADLTRDEVRTKAMALVGGSIGLMFALSLVVSPLLTAWIGLS
;
A
#
# COMPACT_ATOMS: atom_id res chain seq x y z
N MET A 1 -23.98 7.63 11.62
CA MET A 1 -22.98 6.62 12.04
C MET A 1 -23.03 6.45 13.54
N THR A 2 -23.15 5.22 14.01
CA THR A 2 -23.03 4.88 15.43
C THR A 2 -21.58 5.05 15.89
N PRO A 3 -21.29 5.15 17.20
CA PRO A 3 -19.92 5.20 17.71
C PRO A 3 -19.08 4.02 17.26
N ILE A 4 -19.67 2.82 17.15
CA ILE A 4 -19.00 1.59 16.70
C ILE A 4 -18.62 1.70 15.21
N GLU A 5 -19.57 2.11 14.36
CA GLU A 5 -19.34 2.30 12.92
C GLU A 5 -18.24 3.36 12.67
N ARG A 6 -18.28 4.45 13.43
CA ARG A 6 -17.26 5.52 13.32
C ARG A 6 -15.88 5.01 13.73
N ARG A 7 -15.79 4.24 14.80
CA ARG A 7 -14.54 3.66 15.27
C ARG A 7 -13.96 2.64 14.28
N ALA A 8 -14.81 1.76 13.75
CA ALA A 8 -14.42 0.79 12.73
C ALA A 8 -13.93 1.49 11.46
N SER A 9 -14.68 2.46 10.96
CA SER A 9 -14.31 3.23 9.76
C SER A 9 -13.01 4.00 9.94
N ALA A 10 -12.80 4.64 11.10
CA ALA A 10 -11.56 5.35 11.41
C ALA A 10 -10.36 4.41 11.52
N SER A 11 -10.52 3.24 12.15
CA SER A 11 -9.43 2.26 12.28
C SER A 11 -9.03 1.68 10.92
N LEU A 12 -10.00 1.33 10.08
CA LEU A 12 -9.73 0.82 8.73
C LEU A 12 -9.16 1.89 7.80
N ALA A 13 -9.66 3.13 7.91
CA ALA A 13 -9.08 4.27 7.21
C ALA A 13 -7.62 4.51 7.64
N GLY A 14 -7.31 4.35 8.93
CA GLY A 14 -5.94 4.42 9.46
C GLY A 14 -5.01 3.38 8.86
N ILE A 15 -5.47 2.13 8.70
CA ILE A 15 -4.70 1.05 8.05
C ILE A 15 -4.38 1.44 6.60
N PHE A 16 -5.37 1.90 5.85
CA PHE A 16 -5.16 2.37 4.48
C PHE A 16 -4.22 3.57 4.43
N ALA A 17 -4.43 4.54 5.31
CA ALA A 17 -3.62 5.75 5.38
C ALA A 17 -2.14 5.44 5.61
N LEU A 18 -1.82 4.63 6.61
CA LEU A 18 -0.43 4.23 6.91
C LEU A 18 0.21 3.45 5.77
N ARG A 19 -0.54 2.51 5.17
CA ARG A 19 -0.07 1.73 4.03
C ARG A 19 0.22 2.62 2.82
N MET A 20 -0.70 3.52 2.49
CA MET A 20 -0.57 4.43 1.35
C MET A 20 0.51 5.49 1.59
N LEU A 21 0.64 5.99 2.82
CA LEU A 21 1.75 6.88 3.17
C LEU A 21 3.09 6.23 2.90
N GLY A 22 3.31 5.00 3.37
CA GLY A 22 4.54 4.26 3.12
C GLY A 22 4.82 4.04 1.63
N LEU A 23 3.78 3.71 0.85
CA LEU A 23 3.90 3.54 -0.58
C LEU A 23 4.25 4.85 -1.31
N PHE A 24 3.52 5.93 -1.01
CA PHE A 24 3.69 7.22 -1.68
C PHE A 24 4.97 7.95 -1.30
N LEU A 25 5.48 7.76 -0.08
CA LEU A 25 6.78 8.32 0.33
C LEU A 25 7.94 7.71 -0.47
N VAL A 26 7.82 6.43 -0.82
CA VAL A 26 8.87 5.71 -1.55
C VAL A 26 8.87 6.06 -3.04
N LEU A 27 7.72 6.35 -3.66
CA LEU A 27 7.62 6.54 -5.10
C LEU A 27 8.55 7.62 -5.69
N PRO A 28 8.61 8.85 -5.16
CA PRO A 28 9.50 9.88 -5.70
C PRO A 28 10.99 9.56 -5.51
N VAL A 29 11.33 9.02 -4.34
CA VAL A 29 12.71 8.62 -4.02
C VAL A 29 13.12 7.40 -4.83
N PHE A 30 12.20 6.48 -5.07
CA PHE A 30 12.43 5.26 -5.82
C PHE A 30 12.93 5.52 -7.24
N ALA A 31 12.34 6.48 -7.95
CA ALA A 31 12.72 6.80 -9.32
C ALA A 31 14.18 7.34 -9.41
N ILE A 32 14.64 8.00 -8.36
CA ILE A 32 16.01 8.53 -8.26
C ILE A 32 16.95 7.41 -7.83
N GLU A 33 16.60 6.65 -6.82
CA GLU A 33 17.42 5.60 -6.23
C GLU A 33 17.60 4.40 -7.18
N ALA A 34 16.57 4.03 -7.93
CA ALA A 34 16.63 2.94 -8.90
C ALA A 34 17.69 3.17 -9.98
N ARG A 35 18.00 4.41 -10.32
CA ARG A 35 19.07 4.75 -11.28
C ARG A 35 20.49 4.44 -10.75
N ARG A 36 20.66 4.28 -9.44
CA ARG A 36 21.95 3.91 -8.83
C ARG A 36 22.26 2.43 -8.97
N TYR A 37 21.25 1.60 -9.27
CA TYR A 37 21.47 0.17 -9.48
C TYR A 37 21.90 -0.13 -10.92
N PRO A 38 22.73 -1.16 -11.15
CA PRO A 38 23.06 -1.62 -12.49
C PRO A 38 21.78 -1.94 -13.28
N GLY A 39 21.61 -1.36 -14.46
CA GLY A 39 20.39 -1.49 -15.27
C GLY A 39 19.26 -0.52 -14.91
N GLY A 40 19.41 0.32 -13.89
CA GLY A 40 18.40 1.30 -13.49
C GLY A 40 18.24 2.49 -14.43
N GLU A 41 19.11 2.62 -15.43
CA GLU A 41 18.99 3.60 -16.51
C GLU A 41 18.04 3.15 -17.62
N ASP A 42 17.70 1.84 -17.68
CA ASP A 42 16.77 1.30 -18.64
C ASP A 42 15.33 1.72 -18.24
N PRO A 43 14.63 2.51 -19.08
CA PRO A 43 13.29 2.97 -18.81
C PRO A 43 12.27 1.81 -18.65
N VAL A 44 12.50 0.68 -19.32
CA VAL A 44 11.65 -0.52 -19.25
C VAL A 44 11.79 -1.17 -17.88
N MET A 45 13.02 -1.34 -17.40
CA MET A 45 13.29 -1.91 -16.07
C MET A 45 12.78 -1.01 -14.95
N LEU A 46 12.95 0.30 -15.10
CA LEU A 46 12.42 1.27 -14.15
C LEU A 46 10.88 1.24 -14.10
N GLY A 47 10.25 1.23 -15.27
CA GLY A 47 8.79 1.12 -15.39
C GLY A 47 8.26 -0.19 -14.82
N LEU A 48 8.96 -1.31 -15.05
CA LEU A 48 8.62 -2.61 -14.48
C LEU A 48 8.73 -2.58 -12.95
N ALA A 49 9.79 -2.04 -12.41
CA ALA A 49 10.00 -1.93 -10.97
C ALA A 49 8.93 -1.06 -10.27
N MET A 50 8.45 -0.03 -10.94
CA MET A 50 7.33 0.78 -10.43
C MET A 50 5.98 0.06 -10.60
N GLY A 51 5.77 -0.61 -11.73
CA GLY A 51 4.50 -1.24 -12.08
C GLY A 51 4.26 -2.59 -11.43
N ILE A 52 5.30 -3.34 -11.09
CA ILE A 52 5.20 -4.72 -10.57
C ILE A 52 4.39 -4.79 -9.26
N TYR A 53 4.50 -3.78 -8.40
CA TYR A 53 3.68 -3.66 -7.20
C TYR A 53 2.19 -3.63 -7.54
N GLY A 54 1.79 -2.75 -8.47
CA GLY A 54 0.39 -2.61 -8.88
C GLY A 54 -0.13 -3.84 -9.61
N LEU A 55 0.71 -4.46 -10.46
CA LEU A 55 0.37 -5.68 -11.17
C LEU A 55 0.11 -6.83 -10.19
N THR A 56 1.02 -7.08 -9.26
CA THR A 56 0.89 -8.13 -8.27
C THR A 56 -0.32 -7.88 -7.35
N GLN A 57 -0.50 -6.64 -6.92
CA GLN A 57 -1.68 -6.25 -6.14
C GLN A 57 -2.97 -6.50 -6.91
N GLY A 58 -3.05 -6.10 -8.18
CA GLY A 58 -4.24 -6.28 -9.01
C GLY A 58 -4.58 -7.75 -9.21
N LEU A 59 -3.59 -8.59 -9.54
CA LEU A 59 -3.77 -10.03 -9.72
C LEU A 59 -4.22 -10.74 -8.44
N LEU A 60 -3.68 -10.36 -7.30
CA LEU A 60 -3.98 -11.00 -6.01
C LEU A 60 -5.19 -10.39 -5.29
N GLN A 61 -5.72 -9.27 -5.77
CA GLN A 61 -6.89 -8.62 -5.18
C GLN A 61 -8.09 -9.58 -5.10
N LEU A 62 -8.36 -10.31 -6.18
CA LEU A 62 -9.47 -11.26 -6.24
C LEU A 62 -9.24 -12.49 -5.35
N PRO A 63 -8.10 -13.21 -5.41
CA PRO A 63 -7.80 -14.30 -4.50
C PRO A 63 -7.84 -13.90 -3.03
N PHE A 64 -7.30 -12.74 -2.66
CA PHE A 64 -7.35 -12.24 -1.28
C PHE A 64 -8.78 -11.88 -0.84
N GLY A 65 -9.58 -11.31 -1.74
CA GLY A 65 -11.00 -11.08 -1.50
C GLY A 65 -11.74 -12.38 -1.16
N MET A 66 -11.60 -13.39 -2.02
CA MET A 66 -12.20 -14.71 -1.83
C MET A 66 -11.69 -15.41 -0.56
N ALA A 67 -10.38 -15.35 -0.31
CA ALA A 67 -9.79 -15.90 0.91
C ALA A 67 -10.35 -15.23 2.16
N SER A 68 -10.59 -13.91 2.11
CA SER A 68 -11.17 -13.17 3.22
C SER A 68 -12.62 -13.56 3.52
N ASP A 69 -13.38 -13.96 2.50
CA ASP A 69 -14.74 -14.51 2.68
C ASP A 69 -14.70 -15.88 3.37
N ARG A 70 -13.71 -16.71 3.04
CA ARG A 70 -13.61 -18.08 3.52
C ARG A 70 -12.91 -18.22 4.88
N PHE A 71 -11.81 -17.52 5.07
CA PHE A 71 -10.94 -17.65 6.26
C PHE A 71 -11.14 -16.54 7.29
N GLY A 72 -11.95 -15.56 6.99
CA GLY A 72 -12.28 -14.43 7.82
C GLY A 72 -11.49 -13.17 7.47
N ARG A 73 -12.18 -12.02 7.44
CA ARG A 73 -11.65 -10.71 7.02
C ARG A 73 -10.37 -10.33 7.76
N LYS A 74 -10.41 -10.36 9.11
CA LYS A 74 -9.30 -9.92 9.95
C LYS A 74 -8.02 -10.74 9.73
N ARG A 75 -8.15 -12.06 9.62
CA ARG A 75 -7.00 -12.96 9.43
C ARG A 75 -6.29 -12.68 8.12
N VAL A 76 -7.06 -12.51 7.05
CA VAL A 76 -6.49 -12.23 5.71
C VAL A 76 -5.88 -10.83 5.66
N ILE A 77 -6.49 -9.84 6.33
CA ILE A 77 -5.91 -8.48 6.43
C ILE A 77 -4.56 -8.54 7.16
N VAL A 78 -4.49 -9.21 8.31
CA VAL A 78 -3.24 -9.33 9.07
C VAL A 78 -2.17 -10.06 8.25
N LEU A 79 -2.52 -11.16 7.60
CA LEU A 79 -1.60 -11.90 6.72
C LEU A 79 -1.07 -11.01 5.60
N GLY A 80 -1.95 -10.30 4.91
CA GLY A 80 -1.56 -9.39 3.83
C GLY A 80 -0.68 -8.23 4.31
N LEU A 81 -0.96 -7.66 5.49
CA LEU A 81 -0.11 -6.63 6.09
C LEU A 81 1.27 -7.16 6.48
N VAL A 82 1.36 -8.40 6.97
CA VAL A 82 2.65 -9.06 7.25
C VAL A 82 3.43 -9.27 5.96
N VAL A 83 2.80 -9.77 4.91
CA VAL A 83 3.42 -9.94 3.58
C VAL A 83 3.89 -8.60 3.02
N PHE A 84 3.08 -7.55 3.15
CA PHE A 84 3.44 -6.19 2.75
C PHE A 84 4.67 -5.67 3.53
N ALA A 85 4.70 -5.87 4.85
CA ALA A 85 5.81 -5.46 5.69
C ALA A 85 7.11 -6.21 5.33
N LEU A 86 7.03 -7.52 5.13
CA LEU A 86 8.18 -8.32 4.69
C LEU A 86 8.70 -7.86 3.33
N GLY A 87 7.81 -7.57 2.38
CA GLY A 87 8.17 -7.00 1.08
C GLY A 87 8.85 -5.64 1.21
N SER A 88 8.37 -4.80 2.14
CA SER A 88 8.95 -3.49 2.42
C SER A 88 10.37 -3.59 3.00
N PHE A 89 10.59 -4.49 3.95
CA PHE A 89 11.93 -4.75 4.50
C PHE A 89 12.87 -5.33 3.44
N TRP A 90 12.37 -6.25 2.62
CA TRP A 90 13.17 -6.80 1.52
C TRP A 90 13.58 -5.72 0.52
N ALA A 91 12.64 -4.89 0.09
CA ALA A 91 12.92 -3.79 -0.82
C ALA A 91 13.91 -2.77 -0.23
N ALA A 92 13.82 -2.49 1.07
CA ALA A 92 14.75 -1.61 1.78
C ALA A 92 16.17 -2.19 1.89
N ALA A 93 16.30 -3.52 1.95
CA ALA A 93 17.58 -4.23 2.00
C ALA A 93 18.13 -4.61 0.62
N ALA A 94 17.44 -4.26 -0.47
CA ALA A 94 17.83 -4.61 -1.82
C ALA A 94 19.13 -3.89 -2.23
N THR A 95 20.05 -4.66 -2.80
CA THR A 95 21.35 -4.17 -3.30
C THR A 95 21.43 -4.14 -4.82
N ASP A 96 20.46 -4.75 -5.49
CA ASP A 96 20.34 -4.79 -6.94
C ASP A 96 18.88 -4.65 -7.38
N LEU A 97 18.69 -4.35 -8.66
CA LEU A 97 17.37 -4.09 -9.23
C LEU A 97 16.46 -5.32 -9.17
N THR A 98 17.02 -6.53 -9.34
CA THR A 98 16.24 -7.78 -9.27
C THR A 98 15.70 -8.01 -7.86
N SER A 99 16.53 -7.84 -6.83
CA SER A 99 16.14 -7.93 -5.43
C SER A 99 15.05 -6.91 -5.09
N LEU A 100 15.17 -5.70 -5.63
CA LEU A 100 14.19 -4.64 -5.47
C LEU A 100 12.85 -5.00 -6.12
N LEU A 101 12.86 -5.57 -7.33
CA LEU A 101 11.67 -6.09 -8.02
C LEU A 101 10.97 -7.16 -7.19
N VAL A 102 11.72 -8.09 -6.59
CA VAL A 102 11.17 -9.13 -5.71
C VAL A 102 10.50 -8.51 -4.50
N GLY A 103 11.16 -7.56 -3.82
CA GLY A 103 10.58 -6.85 -2.68
C GLY A 103 9.29 -6.09 -3.05
N ARG A 104 9.27 -5.43 -4.19
CA ARG A 104 8.10 -4.71 -4.71
C ARG A 104 6.96 -5.65 -5.08
N SER A 105 7.26 -6.81 -5.68
CA SER A 105 6.26 -7.84 -5.96
C SER A 105 5.65 -8.37 -4.67
N LEU A 106 6.47 -8.62 -3.66
CA LEU A 106 6.01 -9.09 -2.35
C LEU A 106 5.17 -8.03 -1.62
N GLN A 107 5.53 -6.74 -1.71
CA GLN A 107 4.68 -5.64 -1.24
C GLN A 107 3.30 -5.68 -1.91
N GLY A 108 3.27 -5.84 -3.24
CA GLY A 108 2.02 -5.96 -4.00
C GLY A 108 1.20 -7.19 -3.61
N ALA A 109 1.88 -8.30 -3.27
CA ALA A 109 1.23 -9.53 -2.81
C ALA A 109 0.46 -9.33 -1.49
N GLY A 110 0.77 -8.32 -0.69
CA GLY A 110 -0.03 -7.91 0.45
C GLY A 110 -1.33 -7.19 0.07
N ALA A 111 -2.10 -7.71 -0.88
CA ALA A 111 -3.31 -7.10 -1.47
C ALA A 111 -4.50 -7.09 -0.50
N VAL A 112 -4.44 -6.29 0.54
CA VAL A 112 -5.48 -6.23 1.60
C VAL A 112 -6.67 -5.35 1.26
N SER A 113 -6.61 -4.57 0.20
CA SER A 113 -7.62 -3.55 -0.11
C SER A 113 -9.03 -4.14 -0.24
N ALA A 114 -9.19 -5.27 -0.93
CA ALA A 114 -10.48 -5.95 -1.06
C ALA A 114 -11.01 -6.43 0.29
N ALA A 115 -10.15 -7.05 1.10
CA ALA A 115 -10.55 -7.56 2.42
C ALA A 115 -10.91 -6.44 3.40
N VAL A 116 -10.17 -5.32 3.38
CA VAL A 116 -10.46 -4.14 4.22
C VAL A 116 -11.76 -3.47 3.79
N THR A 117 -11.98 -3.31 2.50
CA THR A 117 -13.24 -2.75 1.96
C THR A 117 -14.43 -3.62 2.31
N ALA A 118 -14.28 -4.94 2.19
CA ALA A 118 -15.31 -5.89 2.57
C ALA A 118 -15.59 -5.87 4.08
N LEU A 119 -14.55 -5.80 4.92
CA LEU A 119 -14.71 -5.67 6.36
C LEU A 119 -15.43 -4.36 6.73
N LEU A 120 -15.10 -3.26 6.07
CA LEU A 120 -15.77 -1.99 6.27
C LEU A 120 -17.27 -2.10 5.92
N ALA A 121 -17.59 -2.76 4.81
CA ALA A 121 -18.98 -3.01 4.42
C ALA A 121 -19.73 -3.88 5.44
N ASP A 122 -19.06 -4.91 5.98
CA ASP A 122 -19.64 -5.80 6.99
C ASP A 122 -19.90 -5.08 8.34
N LEU A 123 -19.10 -4.05 8.66
CA LEU A 123 -19.18 -3.31 9.92
C LEU A 123 -20.01 -2.02 9.84
N THR A 124 -20.53 -1.68 8.68
CA THR A 124 -21.34 -0.48 8.45
C THR A 124 -22.69 -0.81 7.83
N ARG A 125 -23.75 -0.11 8.30
CA ARG A 125 -25.07 -0.23 7.69
C ARG A 125 -25.09 0.41 6.30
N ASP A 126 -26.01 -0.05 5.46
CA ASP A 126 -26.14 0.42 4.07
C ASP A 126 -26.27 1.94 3.97
N GLU A 127 -27.05 2.55 4.90
CA GLU A 127 -27.32 4.00 4.90
C GLU A 127 -26.06 4.86 5.15
N VAL A 128 -25.04 4.30 5.82
CA VAL A 128 -23.83 5.02 6.18
C VAL A 128 -22.58 4.48 5.47
N ARG A 129 -22.71 3.41 4.68
CA ARG A 129 -21.60 2.77 3.97
C ARG A 129 -20.88 3.73 3.03
N THR A 130 -21.61 4.56 2.30
CA THR A 130 -21.02 5.59 1.42
C THR A 130 -20.15 6.58 2.19
N LYS A 131 -20.60 6.99 3.40
CA LYS A 131 -19.80 7.90 4.26
C LYS A 131 -18.55 7.20 4.77
N ALA A 132 -18.64 5.93 5.12
CA ALA A 132 -17.50 5.13 5.56
C ALA A 132 -16.47 4.95 4.43
N MET A 133 -16.93 4.65 3.22
CA MET A 133 -16.07 4.54 2.04
C MET A 133 -15.42 5.89 1.68
N ALA A 134 -16.16 6.99 1.79
CA ALA A 134 -15.63 8.34 1.59
C ALA A 134 -14.54 8.69 2.60
N LEU A 135 -14.66 8.25 3.86
CA LEU A 135 -13.63 8.45 4.88
C LEU A 135 -12.33 7.71 4.51
N VAL A 136 -12.44 6.47 4.05
CA VAL A 136 -11.28 5.70 3.56
C VAL A 136 -10.66 6.36 2.34
N GLY A 137 -11.45 6.69 1.32
CA GLY A 137 -10.97 7.37 0.12
C GLY A 137 -10.33 8.72 0.41
N GLY A 138 -10.92 9.51 1.30
CA GLY A 138 -10.39 10.79 1.75
C GLY A 138 -9.06 10.64 2.49
N SER A 139 -8.91 9.60 3.32
CA SER A 139 -7.65 9.30 4.00
C SER A 139 -6.53 8.94 3.03
N ILE A 140 -6.84 8.19 1.97
CA ILE A 140 -5.86 7.86 0.90
C ILE A 140 -5.41 9.14 0.18
N GLY A 141 -6.38 9.99 -0.22
CA GLY A 141 -6.08 11.26 -0.89
C GLY A 141 -5.25 12.19 -0.02
N LEU A 142 -5.56 12.28 1.29
CA LEU A 142 -4.79 13.07 2.24
C LEU A 142 -3.35 12.55 2.37
N MET A 143 -3.16 11.23 2.46
CA MET A 143 -1.82 10.64 2.54
C MET A 143 -1.02 10.85 1.26
N PHE A 144 -1.67 10.82 0.12
CA PHE A 144 -1.04 11.17 -1.16
C PHE A 144 -0.56 12.64 -1.16
N ALA A 145 -1.42 13.58 -0.78
CA ALA A 145 -1.05 14.99 -0.69
C ALA A 145 0.08 15.25 0.32
N LEU A 146 0.03 14.63 1.49
CA LEU A 146 1.09 14.71 2.49
C LEU A 146 2.41 14.13 1.97
N SER A 147 2.37 13.02 1.24
CA SER A 147 3.56 12.39 0.68
C SER A 147 4.27 13.29 -0.33
N LEU A 148 3.51 14.01 -1.16
CA LEU A 148 4.09 14.96 -2.13
C LEU A 148 4.86 16.10 -1.46
N VAL A 149 4.44 16.50 -0.25
CA VAL A 149 5.13 17.55 0.51
C VAL A 149 6.28 16.99 1.35
N VAL A 150 6.03 15.86 2.03
CA VAL A 150 6.98 15.28 2.99
C VAL A 150 8.15 14.58 2.29
N SER A 151 7.91 13.93 1.15
CA SER A 151 8.94 13.16 0.44
C SER A 151 10.15 14.03 0.01
N PRO A 152 9.97 15.19 -0.63
CA PRO A 152 11.09 16.08 -0.95
C PRO A 152 11.80 16.61 0.30
N LEU A 153 11.05 16.91 1.37
CA LEU A 153 11.62 17.39 2.62
C LEU A 153 12.48 16.33 3.29
N LEU A 154 12.02 15.08 3.34
CA LEU A 154 12.80 13.96 3.87
C LEU A 154 14.07 13.72 3.04
N THR A 155 13.96 13.79 1.72
CA THR A 155 15.11 13.63 0.82
C THR A 155 16.16 14.72 1.06
N ALA A 156 15.74 15.97 1.24
CA ALA A 156 16.62 17.09 1.56
C ALA A 156 17.26 16.95 2.95
N TRP A 157 16.54 16.41 3.94
CA TRP A 157 17.03 16.26 5.32
C TRP A 157 18.00 15.08 5.49
N ILE A 158 17.76 13.97 4.79
CA ILE A 158 18.58 12.75 4.88
C ILE A 158 19.86 12.87 4.03
N GLY A 159 19.98 13.96 3.26
CA GLY A 159 21.20 14.22 2.49
C GLY A 159 21.42 13.24 1.33
N LEU A 160 20.32 12.73 0.75
CA LEU A 160 20.34 12.02 -0.52
C LEU A 160 20.50 13.04 -1.67
N SER A 161 21.59 13.80 -1.62
CA SER A 161 22.05 14.69 -2.68
C SER A 161 23.18 14.01 -3.45
#